data_1d1d845718ca0f81ea0bf8a9da519389
#
_entry.id   1d1d845718ca0f81ea0bf8a9da519389
#
_cell.length_a   1.000
_cell.length_b   1.000
_cell.length_c   1.000
_cell.angle_alpha   90.00
_cell.angle_beta   90.00
_cell.angle_gamma   90.00
#
_symmetry.space_group_name_H-M   'P 1'
#
loop_
_entity.id
_entity.type
_entity.pdbx_description
1 polymer ?
#
loop_
_entity_poly.entity_id
_entity_poly.type
_entity_poly.pdbx_seq_one_letter_code
_entity_poly.pdbx_strand_id
1 'polypeptide(L)'
;MVRVAVTGSGITHFGKRHESLKSLLLNACRQALVEAGKPKVDAVMVGNFIGGPLEQQEILGSILVSELGLGHIPAMKTEGACASGGIAFRQAYQLIKAGEYDTVLVAGGEKMTHMQTNQVISAVNYAMDNSTMESKTGITFPGYFGVVANRYMYEYGATKKHLAMVAQKNRNYAINNPISQFKSAVSLEEILEARMITEPLGLFDCSPISDGAAAVVLQRKADDGVEVLASGQASGTPIMQEVEDLTRITATQKAAEQAYTNASLGPDDVDVVELHDCFSMTEIIAIEELGFFERGKGFEAIEQKWTAHGGKVPVNTSGGLLSKGHPIGATGIAQIVQVVDQLRGTACNQVDNARIGLAQNLGGTGAYSIVHLFKKEGA
;
A
#
# COMPACT_ATOMS: atom_id res chain seq x y z
N MET A 1 -28.04 1.12 2.79
CA MET A 1 -26.81 1.95 2.85
C MET A 1 -26.45 2.43 1.45
N VAL A 2 -25.74 3.55 1.32
CA VAL A 2 -25.26 4.05 0.01
C VAL A 2 -24.14 3.12 -0.46
N ARG A 3 -24.30 2.48 -1.63
CA ARG A 3 -23.24 1.71 -2.30
C ARG A 3 -22.22 2.67 -2.91
N VAL A 4 -20.95 2.37 -2.73
CA VAL A 4 -19.81 3.06 -3.38
C VAL A 4 -18.97 2.01 -4.06
N ALA A 5 -18.62 2.20 -5.32
CA ALA A 5 -17.84 1.22 -6.07
C ALA A 5 -16.64 1.87 -6.79
N VAL A 6 -15.60 1.09 -6.98
CA VAL A 6 -14.49 1.39 -7.88
C VAL A 6 -14.92 0.96 -9.29
N THR A 7 -15.14 1.95 -10.15
CA THR A 7 -15.61 1.72 -11.54
C THR A 7 -14.50 1.77 -12.57
N GLY A 8 -13.39 2.42 -12.25
CA GLY A 8 -12.22 2.48 -13.11
C GLY A 8 -10.93 2.55 -12.30
N SER A 9 -9.88 2.01 -12.87
CA SER A 9 -8.54 1.92 -12.31
C SER A 9 -7.48 2.26 -13.34
N GLY A 10 -6.32 2.75 -12.89
CA GLY A 10 -5.18 3.00 -13.75
C GLY A 10 -3.90 2.97 -12.94
N ILE A 11 -2.86 2.41 -13.51
CA ILE A 11 -1.58 2.28 -12.86
C ILE A 11 -0.45 2.36 -13.89
N THR A 12 0.63 3.05 -13.53
CA THR A 12 1.84 3.11 -14.36
C THR A 12 2.78 1.96 -14.03
N HIS A 13 3.71 1.68 -14.90
CA HIS A 13 4.85 0.82 -14.57
C HIS A 13 5.67 1.47 -13.43
N PHE A 14 6.03 0.68 -12.40
CA PHE A 14 6.86 1.14 -11.29
C PHE A 14 8.35 0.93 -11.54
N GLY A 15 9.18 1.75 -10.93
CA GLY A 15 10.63 1.67 -11.05
C GLY A 15 11.25 3.01 -11.45
N LYS A 16 12.45 2.97 -12.03
CA LYS A 16 13.10 4.18 -12.52
C LYS A 16 12.42 4.68 -13.79
N ARG A 17 11.81 5.88 -13.71
CA ARG A 17 11.06 6.50 -14.81
C ARG A 17 11.74 7.79 -15.28
N HIS A 18 11.58 8.10 -16.57
CA HIS A 18 12.03 9.37 -17.14
C HIS A 18 10.95 10.44 -17.08
N GLU A 19 9.68 10.04 -17.00
CA GLU A 19 8.54 10.93 -16.93
C GLU A 19 8.53 11.72 -15.60
N SER A 20 7.99 12.94 -15.65
CA SER A 20 7.74 13.75 -14.45
C SER A 20 6.62 13.15 -13.60
N LEU A 21 6.56 13.52 -12.31
CA LEU A 21 5.46 13.16 -11.41
C LEU A 21 4.10 13.53 -12.03
N LYS A 22 3.98 14.73 -12.61
CA LYS A 22 2.77 15.19 -13.31
C LYS A 22 2.36 14.22 -14.42
N SER A 23 3.29 13.82 -15.28
CA SER A 23 3.02 12.92 -16.39
C SER A 23 2.59 11.53 -15.92
N LEU A 24 3.23 10.98 -14.87
CA LEU A 24 2.85 9.71 -14.27
C LEU A 24 1.43 9.75 -13.71
N LEU A 25 1.11 10.77 -12.92
CA LEU A 25 -0.24 10.97 -12.37
C LEU A 25 -1.30 11.10 -13.47
N LEU A 26 -1.05 11.93 -14.52
CA LEU A 26 -1.96 12.08 -15.64
C LEU A 26 -2.21 10.78 -16.39
N ASN A 27 -1.17 9.96 -16.58
CA ASN A 27 -1.30 8.66 -17.24
C ASN A 27 -2.23 7.73 -16.45
N ALA A 28 -2.01 7.60 -15.14
CA ALA A 28 -2.86 6.77 -14.28
C ALA A 28 -4.31 7.30 -14.25
N CYS A 29 -4.50 8.61 -14.10
CA CYS A 29 -5.83 9.23 -14.09
C CYS A 29 -6.58 9.00 -15.40
N ARG A 30 -5.92 9.16 -16.55
CA ARG A 30 -6.56 8.95 -17.87
C ARG A 30 -6.99 7.51 -18.07
N GLN A 31 -6.17 6.53 -17.64
CA GLN A 31 -6.54 5.11 -17.66
C GLN A 31 -7.80 4.87 -16.83
N ALA A 32 -7.80 5.31 -15.56
CA ALA A 32 -8.93 5.15 -14.66
C ALA A 32 -10.22 5.80 -15.20
N LEU A 33 -10.12 7.03 -15.74
CA LEU A 33 -11.27 7.71 -16.34
C LEU A 33 -11.79 7.01 -17.60
N VAL A 34 -10.92 6.49 -18.45
CA VAL A 34 -11.31 5.74 -19.66
C VAL A 34 -12.04 4.46 -19.27
N GLU A 35 -11.49 3.70 -18.32
CA GLU A 35 -12.10 2.46 -17.84
C GLU A 35 -13.47 2.72 -17.19
N ALA A 36 -13.62 3.81 -16.43
CA ALA A 36 -14.89 4.22 -15.85
C ALA A 36 -15.91 4.81 -16.85
N GLY A 37 -15.62 4.82 -18.16
CA GLY A 37 -16.51 5.39 -19.18
C GLY A 37 -16.51 6.93 -19.23
N LYS A 38 -15.47 7.58 -18.71
CA LYS A 38 -15.31 9.05 -18.65
C LYS A 38 -16.47 9.77 -17.97
N PRO A 39 -16.81 9.42 -16.73
CA PRO A 39 -17.90 10.07 -16.01
C PRO A 39 -17.57 11.54 -15.74
N LYS A 40 -18.60 12.33 -15.45
CA LYS A 40 -18.43 13.66 -14.87
C LYS A 40 -17.84 13.49 -13.47
N VAL A 41 -16.66 14.07 -13.23
CA VAL A 41 -15.98 14.05 -11.92
C VAL A 41 -16.42 15.27 -11.10
N ASP A 42 -16.72 15.05 -9.82
CA ASP A 42 -17.15 16.11 -8.90
C ASP A 42 -16.00 16.63 -8.03
N ALA A 43 -14.99 15.79 -7.76
CA ALA A 43 -13.79 16.17 -6.99
C ALA A 43 -12.58 15.31 -7.34
N VAL A 44 -11.37 15.84 -7.07
CA VAL A 44 -10.09 15.12 -7.22
C VAL A 44 -9.38 15.06 -5.88
N MET A 45 -8.90 13.85 -5.49
CA MET A 45 -8.07 13.65 -4.30
C MET A 45 -6.74 13.03 -4.68
N VAL A 46 -5.65 13.56 -4.12
CA VAL A 46 -4.29 13.13 -4.46
C VAL A 46 -3.50 12.76 -3.22
N GLY A 47 -3.01 11.53 -3.17
CA GLY A 47 -2.02 11.08 -2.18
C GLY A 47 -0.60 11.32 -2.69
N ASN A 48 0.19 12.08 -1.94
CA ASN A 48 1.61 12.32 -2.24
C ASN A 48 2.32 12.74 -0.96
N PHE A 49 3.54 12.24 -0.75
CA PHE A 49 4.29 12.49 0.47
C PHE A 49 5.43 13.49 0.27
N ILE A 50 6.37 13.19 -0.60
CA ILE A 50 7.64 13.93 -0.72
C ILE A 50 7.77 14.76 -2.00
N GLY A 51 6.65 15.10 -2.63
CA GLY A 51 6.63 15.98 -3.80
C GLY A 51 7.20 17.36 -3.54
N GLY A 52 6.93 17.96 -2.37
CA GLY A 52 7.56 19.20 -1.94
C GLY A 52 9.08 19.08 -1.83
N PRO A 53 9.60 18.19 -0.98
CA PRO A 53 11.04 18.04 -0.76
C PRO A 53 11.86 17.63 -1.98
N LEU A 54 11.34 16.73 -2.84
CA LEU A 54 12.11 16.18 -3.96
C LEU A 54 11.79 16.81 -5.31
N GLU A 55 10.54 17.20 -5.56
CA GLU A 55 10.06 17.75 -6.83
C GLU A 55 9.84 19.27 -6.78
N GLN A 56 9.90 19.88 -5.59
CA GLN A 56 9.53 21.27 -5.35
C GLN A 56 8.13 21.59 -5.89
N GLN A 57 7.22 20.60 -5.86
CA GLN A 57 5.88 20.69 -6.41
C GLN A 57 4.83 20.37 -5.37
N GLU A 58 3.98 21.34 -5.12
CA GLU A 58 2.72 21.21 -4.37
C GLU A 58 1.52 21.35 -5.31
N ILE A 59 0.32 21.56 -4.78
CA ILE A 59 -0.94 21.79 -5.53
C ILE A 59 -1.25 20.76 -6.63
N LEU A 60 -0.81 19.50 -6.43
CA LEU A 60 -0.98 18.43 -7.44
C LEU A 60 -2.44 18.24 -7.86
N GLY A 61 -3.39 18.38 -6.93
CA GLY A 61 -4.82 18.27 -7.23
C GLY A 61 -5.29 19.31 -8.24
N SER A 62 -4.93 20.58 -8.05
CA SER A 62 -5.28 21.67 -8.98
C SER A 62 -4.63 21.47 -10.35
N ILE A 63 -3.39 20.98 -10.38
CA ILE A 63 -2.69 20.65 -11.64
C ILE A 63 -3.48 19.57 -12.40
N LEU A 64 -3.90 18.49 -11.72
CA LEU A 64 -4.66 17.41 -12.36
C LEU A 64 -6.02 17.90 -12.88
N VAL A 65 -6.74 18.71 -12.12
CA VAL A 65 -8.01 19.30 -12.55
C VAL A 65 -7.84 20.09 -13.85
N SER A 66 -6.82 20.96 -13.92
CA SER A 66 -6.50 21.76 -15.10
C SER A 66 -6.11 20.91 -16.30
N GLU A 67 -5.16 20.01 -16.14
CA GLU A 67 -4.58 19.20 -17.23
C GLU A 67 -5.56 18.12 -17.77
N LEU A 68 -6.51 17.69 -16.97
CA LEU A 68 -7.57 16.77 -17.38
C LEU A 68 -8.81 17.48 -17.91
N GLY A 69 -8.86 18.82 -17.85
CA GLY A 69 -9.99 19.60 -18.33
C GLY A 69 -11.28 19.39 -17.53
N LEU A 70 -11.16 19.17 -16.20
CA LEU A 70 -12.31 18.85 -15.34
C LEU A 70 -13.11 20.06 -14.86
N GLY A 71 -12.75 21.28 -15.33
CA GLY A 71 -13.44 22.52 -14.97
C GLY A 71 -13.01 23.08 -13.62
N HIS A 72 -13.96 23.62 -12.85
CA HIS A 72 -13.70 24.28 -11.56
C HIS A 72 -14.20 23.42 -10.38
N ILE A 73 -13.75 22.18 -10.31
CA ILE A 73 -14.12 21.25 -9.25
C ILE A 73 -13.12 21.31 -8.08
N PRO A 74 -13.54 20.95 -6.85
CA PRO A 74 -12.65 20.83 -5.71
C PRO A 74 -11.53 19.81 -5.93
N ALA A 75 -10.33 20.15 -5.44
CA ALA A 75 -9.19 19.23 -5.46
C ALA A 75 -8.38 19.35 -4.18
N MET A 76 -7.93 18.24 -3.63
CA MET A 76 -7.18 18.17 -2.39
C MET A 76 -5.94 17.29 -2.54
N LYS A 77 -4.85 17.67 -1.86
CA LYS A 77 -3.68 16.81 -1.64
C LYS A 77 -3.72 16.32 -0.19
N THR A 78 -3.52 15.02 -0.01
CA THR A 78 -3.47 14.35 1.30
C THR A 78 -2.08 13.81 1.55
N GLU A 79 -1.59 14.03 2.77
CA GLU A 79 -0.34 13.51 3.26
C GLU A 79 -0.62 12.60 4.49
N GLY A 80 0.12 11.51 4.62
CA GLY A 80 0.14 10.53 5.70
C GLY A 80 1.30 9.56 5.49
N ALA A 81 2.45 10.10 5.10
CA ALA A 81 3.63 9.33 4.70
C ALA A 81 3.28 8.27 3.63
N CYS A 82 3.70 7.01 3.82
CA CYS A 82 3.40 5.92 2.88
C CYS A 82 1.90 5.58 2.79
N ALA A 83 1.07 6.07 3.72
CA ALA A 83 -0.37 5.89 3.72
C ALA A 83 -1.15 6.97 2.95
N SER A 84 -0.47 7.96 2.37
CA SER A 84 -1.11 9.11 1.70
C SER A 84 -2.18 8.70 0.69
N GLY A 85 -1.91 7.68 -0.15
CA GLY A 85 -2.87 7.16 -1.12
C GLY A 85 -4.09 6.51 -0.47
N GLY A 86 -3.88 5.68 0.55
CA GLY A 86 -4.96 5.03 1.30
C GLY A 86 -5.86 6.04 2.01
N ILE A 87 -5.27 7.09 2.61
CA ILE A 87 -6.04 8.16 3.28
C ILE A 87 -6.86 8.96 2.24
N ALA A 88 -6.26 9.31 1.09
CA ALA A 88 -6.98 10.00 0.01
C ALA A 88 -8.20 9.19 -0.46
N PHE A 89 -8.03 7.87 -0.64
CA PHE A 89 -9.13 6.97 -0.99
C PHE A 89 -10.21 6.94 0.10
N ARG A 90 -9.83 6.80 1.37
CA ARG A 90 -10.78 6.81 2.49
C ARG A 90 -11.58 8.10 2.55
N GLN A 91 -10.95 9.25 2.37
CA GLN A 91 -11.62 10.55 2.36
C GLN A 91 -12.66 10.63 1.23
N ALA A 92 -12.29 10.20 0.01
CA ALA A 92 -13.20 10.13 -1.12
C ALA A 92 -14.41 9.23 -0.84
N TYR A 93 -14.15 8.02 -0.32
CA TYR A 93 -15.20 7.08 0.07
C TYR A 93 -16.17 7.67 1.09
N GLN A 94 -15.66 8.33 2.13
CA GLN A 94 -16.49 8.95 3.18
C GLN A 94 -17.33 10.10 2.63
N LEU A 95 -16.78 10.96 1.78
CA LEU A 95 -17.52 12.08 1.19
C LEU A 95 -18.61 11.61 0.23
N ILE A 96 -18.36 10.54 -0.54
CA ILE A 96 -19.41 9.93 -1.36
C ILE A 96 -20.50 9.30 -0.49
N LYS A 97 -20.13 8.62 0.59
CA LYS A 97 -21.12 8.06 1.55
C LYS A 97 -21.96 9.15 2.23
N ALA A 98 -21.36 10.27 2.53
CA ALA A 98 -22.05 11.44 3.09
C ALA A 98 -22.98 12.14 2.07
N GLY A 99 -22.81 11.85 0.78
CA GLY A 99 -23.61 12.44 -0.29
C GLY A 99 -23.10 13.79 -0.79
N GLU A 100 -21.88 14.18 -0.42
CA GLU A 100 -21.23 15.42 -0.89
C GLU A 100 -20.88 15.35 -2.38
N TYR A 101 -20.41 14.16 -2.83
CA TYR A 101 -20.06 13.89 -4.22
C TYR A 101 -20.67 12.57 -4.69
N ASP A 102 -20.92 12.47 -5.99
CA ASP A 102 -21.33 11.21 -6.64
C ASP A 102 -20.15 10.50 -7.31
N THR A 103 -19.18 11.25 -7.84
CA THR A 103 -18.00 10.71 -8.53
C THR A 103 -16.73 11.43 -8.10
N VAL A 104 -15.75 10.68 -7.58
CA VAL A 104 -14.46 11.22 -7.17
C VAL A 104 -13.33 10.47 -7.89
N LEU A 105 -12.42 11.22 -8.51
CA LEU A 105 -11.15 10.71 -9.01
C LEU A 105 -10.12 10.76 -7.87
N VAL A 106 -9.56 9.61 -7.53
CA VAL A 106 -8.50 9.49 -6.51
C VAL A 106 -7.22 9.04 -7.18
N ALA A 107 -6.15 9.78 -6.99
CA ALA A 107 -4.84 9.47 -7.55
C ALA A 107 -3.76 9.45 -6.45
N GLY A 108 -2.70 8.71 -6.69
CA GLY A 108 -1.52 8.75 -5.86
C GLY A 108 -0.26 8.61 -6.71
N GLY A 109 0.81 9.27 -6.33
CA GLY A 109 2.04 9.21 -7.10
C GLY A 109 3.25 9.69 -6.32
N GLU A 110 4.42 9.17 -6.71
CA GLU A 110 5.69 9.64 -6.18
C GLU A 110 6.77 9.58 -7.25
N LYS A 111 7.74 10.49 -7.17
CA LYS A 111 8.91 10.58 -8.03
C LYS A 111 10.15 10.73 -7.17
N MET A 112 11.03 9.72 -7.17
CA MET A 112 12.17 9.64 -6.23
C MET A 112 13.48 9.29 -6.91
N THR A 113 13.46 8.50 -8.01
CA THR A 113 14.67 7.87 -8.58
C THR A 113 15.59 8.83 -9.30
N HIS A 114 15.21 10.09 -9.50
CA HIS A 114 16.05 11.14 -10.08
C HIS A 114 17.01 11.74 -9.05
N MET A 115 16.76 11.48 -7.75
CA MET A 115 17.59 11.97 -6.66
C MET A 115 18.63 10.93 -6.21
N GLN A 116 19.69 11.40 -5.53
CA GLN A 116 20.65 10.51 -4.87
C GLN A 116 19.97 9.75 -3.71
N THR A 117 20.36 8.49 -3.48
CA THR A 117 19.76 7.65 -2.44
C THR A 117 19.75 8.30 -1.05
N ASN A 118 20.83 9.00 -0.67
CA ASN A 118 20.89 9.69 0.62
C ASN A 118 19.90 10.85 0.74
N GLN A 119 19.61 11.56 -0.36
CA GLN A 119 18.61 12.63 -0.39
C GLN A 119 17.19 12.04 -0.24
N VAL A 120 16.92 10.91 -0.90
CA VAL A 120 15.65 10.20 -0.75
C VAL A 120 15.46 9.69 0.69
N ILE A 121 16.48 9.07 1.29
CA ILE A 121 16.44 8.60 2.69
C ILE A 121 16.18 9.79 3.63
N SER A 122 16.86 10.92 3.43
CA SER A 122 16.64 12.12 4.24
C SER A 122 15.22 12.66 4.12
N ALA A 123 14.65 12.68 2.91
CA ALA A 123 13.26 13.12 2.70
C ALA A 123 12.25 12.14 3.30
N VAL A 124 12.48 10.82 3.17
CA VAL A 124 11.61 9.79 3.77
C VAL A 124 11.59 9.89 5.29
N ASN A 125 12.72 10.25 5.92
CA ASN A 125 12.80 10.45 7.38
C ASN A 125 11.92 11.61 7.89
N TYR A 126 11.36 12.45 7.03
CA TYR A 126 10.32 13.43 7.44
C TYR A 126 9.02 12.74 7.94
N ALA A 127 8.84 11.45 7.72
CA ALA A 127 7.76 10.67 8.30
C ALA A 127 8.04 10.15 9.73
N MET A 128 9.13 10.60 10.36
CA MET A 128 9.42 10.43 11.78
C MET A 128 9.20 11.76 12.52
N ASP A 129 9.02 11.73 13.83
CA ASP A 129 8.98 12.95 14.62
C ASP A 129 10.39 13.55 14.79
N ASN A 130 10.70 14.56 13.98
CA ASN A 130 11.99 15.20 13.94
C ASN A 130 12.30 16.10 15.17
N SER A 131 11.35 16.29 16.07
CA SER A 131 11.55 16.98 17.34
C SER A 131 12.23 16.12 18.41
N THR A 132 12.20 14.79 18.23
CA THR A 132 12.71 13.82 19.21
C THR A 132 14.23 13.60 19.12
N MET A 133 14.80 13.06 20.20
CA MET A 133 16.21 12.63 20.19
C MET A 133 16.42 11.44 19.25
N GLU A 134 15.44 10.59 19.10
CA GLU A 134 15.46 9.42 18.19
C GLU A 134 15.82 9.85 16.75
N SER A 135 15.16 10.85 16.19
CA SER A 135 15.44 11.34 14.85
C SER A 135 16.87 11.88 14.70
N LYS A 136 17.47 12.38 15.80
CA LYS A 136 18.83 12.94 15.83
C LYS A 136 19.92 11.87 15.93
N THR A 137 19.58 10.60 16.20
CA THR A 137 20.55 9.49 16.25
C THR A 137 21.02 9.06 14.87
N GLY A 138 20.39 9.55 13.80
CA GLY A 138 20.64 9.10 12.45
C GLY A 138 19.92 7.81 12.09
N ILE A 139 18.93 7.39 12.89
CA ILE A 139 18.10 6.22 12.57
C ILE A 139 17.40 6.44 11.22
N THR A 140 17.30 5.38 10.44
CA THR A 140 16.58 5.35 9.17
C THR A 140 15.44 4.36 9.25
N PHE A 141 14.51 4.36 8.28
CA PHE A 141 13.45 3.35 8.22
C PHE A 141 13.96 1.91 8.24
N PRO A 142 14.98 1.52 7.44
CA PRO A 142 15.60 0.21 7.59
C PRO A 142 16.12 -0.05 9.01
N GLY A 143 16.76 0.96 9.64
CA GLY A 143 17.24 0.86 11.03
C GLY A 143 16.13 0.59 12.02
N TYR A 144 15.01 1.34 11.93
CA TYR A 144 13.83 1.14 12.77
C TYR A 144 13.27 -0.28 12.61
N PHE A 145 12.97 -0.71 11.38
CA PHE A 145 12.39 -2.02 11.13
C PHE A 145 13.39 -3.17 11.35
N GLY A 146 14.70 -2.91 11.33
CA GLY A 146 15.72 -3.85 11.79
C GLY A 146 15.62 -4.14 13.29
N VAL A 147 15.39 -3.10 14.11
CA VAL A 147 15.14 -3.26 15.56
C VAL A 147 13.85 -4.06 15.79
N VAL A 148 12.77 -3.72 15.09
CA VAL A 148 11.49 -4.45 15.13
C VAL A 148 11.68 -5.93 14.77
N ALA A 149 12.40 -6.21 13.68
CA ALA A 149 12.68 -7.57 13.22
C ALA A 149 13.50 -8.37 14.25
N ASN A 150 14.56 -7.77 14.80
CA ASN A 150 15.36 -8.41 15.86
C ASN A 150 14.51 -8.73 17.08
N ARG A 151 13.65 -7.80 17.51
CA ARG A 151 12.76 -8.02 18.66
C ARG A 151 11.78 -9.15 18.39
N TYR A 152 11.14 -9.17 17.22
CA TYR A 152 10.21 -10.23 16.84
C TYR A 152 10.90 -11.61 16.76
N MET A 153 12.08 -11.66 16.14
CA MET A 153 12.88 -12.90 16.04
C MET A 153 13.27 -13.43 17.41
N TYR A 154 13.68 -12.54 18.33
CA TYR A 154 14.03 -12.90 19.71
C TYR A 154 12.82 -13.45 20.49
N GLU A 155 11.67 -12.82 20.36
CA GLU A 155 10.47 -13.15 21.12
C GLU A 155 9.82 -14.46 20.66
N TYR A 156 9.72 -14.65 19.32
CA TYR A 156 8.92 -15.73 18.73
C TYR A 156 9.75 -16.80 18.02
N GLY A 157 11.04 -16.62 17.87
CA GLY A 157 11.91 -17.62 17.24
C GLY A 157 11.92 -17.57 15.70
N ALA A 158 11.37 -16.53 15.09
CA ALA A 158 11.53 -16.31 13.66
C ALA A 158 13.02 -16.15 13.29
N THR A 159 13.37 -16.40 12.03
CA THR A 159 14.75 -16.38 11.54
C THR A 159 14.87 -15.58 10.25
N LYS A 160 16.09 -15.25 9.82
CA LYS A 160 16.36 -14.64 8.53
C LYS A 160 15.77 -15.42 7.34
N LYS A 161 15.66 -16.76 7.47
CA LYS A 161 15.05 -17.61 6.47
C LYS A 161 13.58 -17.24 6.24
N HIS A 162 12.81 -16.94 7.30
CA HIS A 162 11.40 -16.56 7.16
C HIS A 162 11.25 -15.21 6.46
N LEU A 163 12.13 -14.24 6.76
CA LEU A 163 12.20 -12.96 6.04
C LEU A 163 12.50 -13.18 4.57
N ALA A 164 13.51 -13.98 4.26
CA ALA A 164 13.89 -14.32 2.89
C ALA A 164 12.77 -15.04 2.12
N MET A 165 11.96 -15.89 2.78
CA MET A 165 10.81 -16.56 2.18
C MET A 165 9.70 -15.57 1.77
N VAL A 166 9.46 -14.51 2.56
CA VAL A 166 8.57 -13.42 2.16
C VAL A 166 9.08 -12.75 0.90
N ALA A 167 10.35 -12.33 0.90
CA ALA A 167 10.97 -11.68 -0.26
C ALA A 167 10.93 -12.57 -1.50
N GLN A 168 11.22 -13.86 -1.38
CA GLN A 168 11.18 -14.82 -2.48
C GLN A 168 9.77 -14.98 -3.04
N LYS A 169 8.76 -15.13 -2.17
CA LYS A 169 7.35 -15.23 -2.57
C LYS A 169 6.95 -14.01 -3.41
N ASN A 170 7.24 -12.81 -2.92
CA ASN A 170 6.88 -11.57 -3.62
C ASN A 170 7.66 -11.39 -4.92
N ARG A 171 8.93 -11.83 -5.00
CA ARG A 171 9.69 -11.88 -6.25
C ARG A 171 9.06 -12.78 -7.29
N ASN A 172 8.62 -13.95 -6.89
CA ASN A 172 7.98 -14.92 -7.80
C ASN A 172 6.67 -14.37 -8.39
N TYR A 173 5.85 -13.67 -7.59
CA TYR A 173 4.64 -13.03 -8.10
C TYR A 173 4.93 -11.87 -9.05
N ALA A 174 5.95 -11.08 -8.76
CA ALA A 174 6.32 -9.93 -9.57
C ALA A 174 6.73 -10.27 -11.01
N ILE A 175 7.19 -11.50 -11.27
CA ILE A 175 7.57 -11.97 -12.61
C ILE A 175 6.42 -11.79 -13.61
N ASN A 176 5.22 -12.17 -13.21
CA ASN A 176 4.02 -12.13 -14.05
C ASN A 176 3.35 -10.75 -14.07
N ASN A 177 3.68 -9.86 -13.15
CA ASN A 177 3.04 -8.56 -13.07
C ASN A 177 3.72 -7.54 -14.01
N PRO A 178 3.05 -7.07 -15.08
CA PRO A 178 3.66 -6.20 -16.08
C PRO A 178 4.13 -4.86 -15.52
N ILE A 179 3.53 -4.37 -14.44
CA ILE A 179 3.89 -3.07 -13.84
C ILE A 179 5.06 -3.16 -12.85
N SER A 180 5.51 -4.36 -12.49
CA SER A 180 6.53 -4.55 -11.45
C SER A 180 7.90 -4.02 -11.86
N GLN A 181 8.59 -3.43 -10.86
CA GLN A 181 9.96 -2.96 -11.00
C GLN A 181 10.95 -4.10 -11.21
N PHE A 182 10.78 -5.21 -10.49
CA PHE A 182 11.63 -6.38 -10.60
C PHE A 182 10.85 -7.55 -11.18
N LYS A 183 11.41 -8.21 -12.19
CA LYS A 183 10.76 -9.30 -12.93
C LYS A 183 11.62 -10.56 -13.04
N SER A 184 12.63 -10.71 -12.19
CA SER A 184 13.49 -11.88 -12.15
C SER A 184 13.26 -12.70 -10.89
N ALA A 185 13.23 -14.02 -11.03
CA ALA A 185 13.26 -14.91 -9.87
C ALA A 185 14.59 -14.76 -9.14
N VAL A 186 14.55 -15.01 -7.82
CA VAL A 186 15.74 -15.01 -6.97
C VAL A 186 15.65 -16.23 -6.05
N SER A 187 16.72 -16.99 -5.91
CA SER A 187 16.76 -18.14 -5.02
C SER A 187 16.79 -17.71 -3.56
N LEU A 188 16.43 -18.61 -2.66
CA LEU A 188 16.49 -18.34 -1.22
C LEU A 188 17.92 -18.06 -0.76
N GLU A 189 18.89 -18.81 -1.33
CA GLU A 189 20.32 -18.65 -1.06
C GLU A 189 20.82 -17.26 -1.48
N GLU A 190 20.48 -16.80 -2.69
CA GLU A 190 20.86 -15.47 -3.16
C GLU A 190 20.29 -14.36 -2.27
N ILE A 191 19.07 -14.55 -1.73
CA ILE A 191 18.45 -13.59 -0.80
C ILE A 191 19.21 -13.57 0.53
N LEU A 192 19.53 -14.74 1.09
CA LEU A 192 20.23 -14.87 2.36
C LEU A 192 21.68 -14.36 2.31
N GLU A 193 22.36 -14.50 1.16
CA GLU A 193 23.73 -14.03 0.92
C GLU A 193 23.80 -12.57 0.47
N ALA A 194 22.66 -11.94 0.22
CA ALA A 194 22.62 -10.57 -0.26
C ALA A 194 23.22 -9.57 0.75
N ARG A 195 23.70 -8.44 0.21
CA ARG A 195 24.26 -7.36 1.03
C ARG A 195 23.31 -6.98 2.16
N MET A 196 23.82 -6.98 3.39
CA MET A 196 23.12 -6.48 4.57
C MET A 196 22.89 -4.97 4.46
N ILE A 197 21.68 -4.54 4.73
CA ILE A 197 21.31 -3.12 4.83
C ILE A 197 21.37 -2.69 6.31
N THR A 198 20.71 -3.44 7.17
CA THR A 198 20.74 -3.30 8.63
C THR A 198 20.34 -4.64 9.24
N GLU A 199 21.07 -5.10 10.27
CA GLU A 199 20.77 -6.41 10.87
C GLU A 199 19.34 -6.46 11.41
N PRO A 200 18.47 -7.46 11.09
CA PRO A 200 18.75 -8.65 10.26
C PRO A 200 18.39 -8.48 8.77
N LEU A 201 18.01 -7.28 8.31
CA LEU A 201 17.45 -7.03 6.99
C LEU A 201 18.52 -6.91 5.92
N GLY A 202 18.48 -7.77 4.90
CA GLY A 202 19.28 -7.69 3.70
C GLY A 202 18.64 -6.84 2.58
N LEU A 203 19.28 -6.77 1.45
CA LEU A 203 18.83 -5.97 0.31
C LEU A 203 17.41 -6.33 -0.16
N PHE A 204 17.07 -7.62 -0.18
CA PHE A 204 15.78 -8.11 -0.63
C PHE A 204 14.68 -7.98 0.41
N ASP A 205 15.04 -7.71 1.66
CA ASP A 205 14.08 -7.46 2.75
C ASP A 205 13.55 -6.02 2.76
N CYS A 206 14.09 -5.16 1.91
CA CYS A 206 13.76 -3.74 1.83
C CYS A 206 13.10 -3.42 0.49
N SER A 207 11.99 -2.68 0.51
CA SER A 207 11.36 -2.20 -0.73
C SER A 207 12.27 -1.21 -1.46
N PRO A 208 12.28 -1.23 -2.80
CA PRO A 208 13.13 -0.33 -3.59
C PRO A 208 12.57 1.09 -3.64
N ILE A 209 13.47 2.05 -3.87
CA ILE A 209 13.09 3.40 -4.30
C ILE A 209 12.46 3.29 -5.69
N SER A 210 11.25 3.82 -5.86
CA SER A 210 10.45 3.68 -7.07
C SER A 210 9.74 4.97 -7.45
N ASP A 211 9.60 5.20 -8.73
CA ASP A 211 8.67 6.16 -9.30
C ASP A 211 7.41 5.45 -9.75
N GLY A 212 6.28 6.13 -9.72
CA GLY A 212 5.03 5.60 -10.26
C GLY A 212 3.81 6.36 -9.78
N ALA A 213 2.68 6.04 -10.40
CA ALA A 213 1.38 6.56 -10.04
C ALA A 213 0.29 5.50 -10.22
N ALA A 214 -0.77 5.63 -9.43
CA ALA A 214 -1.99 4.86 -9.55
C ALA A 214 -3.20 5.77 -9.35
N ALA A 215 -4.34 5.43 -9.95
CA ALA A 215 -5.57 6.18 -9.81
C ALA A 215 -6.79 5.25 -9.86
N VAL A 216 -7.87 5.66 -9.21
CA VAL A 216 -9.17 4.99 -9.27
C VAL A 216 -10.30 6.01 -9.38
N VAL A 217 -11.40 5.62 -10.00
CA VAL A 217 -12.65 6.36 -10.00
C VAL A 217 -13.62 5.69 -9.05
N LEU A 218 -14.07 6.43 -8.04
CA LEU A 218 -15.11 6.03 -7.10
C LEU A 218 -16.44 6.63 -7.51
N GLN A 219 -17.49 5.80 -7.57
CA GLN A 219 -18.83 6.27 -7.88
C GLN A 219 -19.88 5.77 -6.88
N ARG A 220 -20.85 6.63 -6.63
CA ARG A 220 -22.03 6.35 -5.82
C ARG A 220 -23.05 5.58 -6.65
N LYS A 221 -23.63 4.52 -6.09
CA LYS A 221 -24.70 3.72 -6.72
C LYS A 221 -24.34 3.20 -8.12
N ALA A 222 -23.06 2.95 -8.39
CA ALA A 222 -22.68 2.33 -9.64
C ALA A 222 -23.25 0.92 -9.72
N ASP A 223 -23.84 0.58 -10.85
CA ASP A 223 -24.37 -0.78 -11.09
C ASP A 223 -23.23 -1.72 -11.39
N ASP A 224 -22.19 -1.24 -12.07
CA ASP A 224 -20.95 -1.96 -12.38
C ASP A 224 -19.81 -1.50 -11.48
N GLY A 225 -18.93 -2.42 -11.09
CA GLY A 225 -17.71 -2.11 -10.36
C GLY A 225 -17.54 -2.87 -9.04
N VAL A 226 -16.34 -2.83 -8.50
CA VAL A 226 -15.99 -3.49 -7.24
C VAL A 226 -16.48 -2.63 -6.08
N GLU A 227 -17.36 -3.18 -5.25
CA GLU A 227 -17.94 -2.47 -4.12
C GLU A 227 -16.93 -2.24 -3.01
N VAL A 228 -16.89 -1.02 -2.47
CA VAL A 228 -16.15 -0.68 -1.24
C VAL A 228 -17.08 -0.92 -0.06
N LEU A 229 -16.89 -2.02 0.67
CA LEU A 229 -17.71 -2.40 1.81
C LEU A 229 -17.46 -1.49 3.01
N ALA A 230 -16.18 -1.32 3.34
CA ALA A 230 -15.76 -0.54 4.49
C ALA A 230 -14.34 0.00 4.35
N SER A 231 -14.05 0.98 5.19
CA SER A 231 -12.72 1.52 5.36
C SER A 231 -12.50 1.89 6.84
N GLY A 232 -11.44 1.35 7.43
CA GLY A 232 -10.97 1.67 8.78
C GLY A 232 -9.65 2.44 8.72
N GLN A 233 -9.42 3.31 9.72
CA GLN A 233 -8.18 4.06 9.87
C GLN A 233 -7.87 4.24 11.34
N ALA A 234 -6.60 4.08 11.69
CA ALA A 234 -6.10 4.41 13.02
C ALA A 234 -4.71 5.06 12.94
N SER A 235 -4.38 5.82 13.96
CA SER A 235 -3.04 6.39 14.16
C SER A 235 -2.36 5.68 15.33
N GLY A 236 -1.04 5.49 15.20
CA GLY A 236 -0.16 5.04 16.26
C GLY A 236 0.84 6.13 16.64
N THR A 237 1.77 5.82 17.55
CA THR A 237 2.87 6.75 17.86
C THR A 237 3.95 6.68 16.79
N PRO A 238 4.50 7.82 16.33
CA PRO A 238 5.65 7.84 15.43
C PRO A 238 7.00 7.70 16.17
N ILE A 239 6.99 7.56 17.48
CA ILE A 239 8.16 7.56 18.36
C ILE A 239 8.40 6.16 18.89
N MET A 240 9.56 5.54 18.56
CA MET A 240 9.90 4.16 18.96
C MET A 240 9.87 3.98 20.48
N GLN A 241 10.36 4.96 21.23
CA GLN A 241 10.42 4.90 22.70
C GLN A 241 9.05 4.86 23.36
N GLU A 242 7.99 5.27 22.67
CA GLU A 242 6.61 5.24 23.15
C GLU A 242 5.84 4.00 22.68
N VAL A 243 6.43 3.18 21.83
CA VAL A 243 5.83 1.92 21.38
C VAL A 243 5.90 0.91 22.52
N GLU A 244 4.76 0.52 23.06
CA GLU A 244 4.69 -0.44 24.17
C GLU A 244 5.25 -1.82 23.79
N ASP A 245 5.04 -2.23 22.54
CA ASP A 245 5.45 -3.53 22.02
C ASP A 245 5.91 -3.41 20.56
N LEU A 246 7.22 -3.47 20.35
CA LEU A 246 7.87 -3.36 19.06
C LEU A 246 7.52 -4.52 18.09
N THR A 247 6.95 -5.62 18.58
CA THR A 247 6.48 -6.72 17.74
C THR A 247 5.09 -6.49 17.16
N ARG A 248 4.52 -5.31 17.39
CA ARG A 248 3.15 -4.94 16.98
C ARG A 248 3.08 -3.66 16.17
N ILE A 249 2.07 -3.60 15.32
CA ILE A 249 1.62 -2.37 14.66
C ILE A 249 0.14 -2.15 15.04
N THR A 250 -0.09 -1.71 16.28
CA THR A 250 -1.45 -1.59 16.87
C THR A 250 -2.39 -0.74 16.00
N ALA A 251 -1.87 0.25 15.28
CA ALA A 251 -2.68 1.02 14.35
C ALA A 251 -3.30 0.14 13.24
N THR A 252 -2.57 -0.91 12.77
CA THR A 252 -3.11 -1.86 11.78
C THR A 252 -4.24 -2.69 12.37
N GLN A 253 -4.07 -3.21 13.59
CA GLN A 253 -5.14 -3.93 14.28
C GLN A 253 -6.40 -3.07 14.43
N LYS A 254 -6.25 -1.83 14.91
CA LYS A 254 -7.38 -0.93 15.13
C LYS A 254 -8.09 -0.52 13.84
N ALA A 255 -7.34 -0.30 12.76
CA ALA A 255 -7.92 -0.02 11.45
C ALA A 255 -8.68 -1.25 10.91
N ALA A 256 -8.15 -2.46 11.09
CA ALA A 256 -8.79 -3.71 10.70
C ALA A 256 -10.08 -3.95 11.49
N GLU A 257 -10.06 -3.81 12.82
CA GLU A 257 -11.24 -3.93 13.70
C GLU A 257 -12.38 -3.00 13.23
N GLN A 258 -12.06 -1.74 12.88
CA GLN A 258 -13.05 -0.78 12.36
C GLN A 258 -13.60 -1.24 11.00
N ALA A 259 -12.74 -1.69 10.08
CA ALA A 259 -13.15 -2.11 8.76
C ALA A 259 -14.06 -3.35 8.84
N TYR A 260 -13.67 -4.38 9.60
CA TYR A 260 -14.45 -5.60 9.80
C TYR A 260 -15.80 -5.31 10.46
N THR A 261 -15.81 -4.53 11.53
CA THR A 261 -17.06 -4.14 12.21
C THR A 261 -18.02 -3.42 11.26
N ASN A 262 -17.51 -2.46 10.47
CA ASN A 262 -18.34 -1.68 9.55
C ASN A 262 -18.87 -2.50 8.37
N ALA A 263 -18.14 -3.56 7.97
CA ALA A 263 -18.56 -4.49 6.92
C ALA A 263 -19.40 -5.66 7.44
N SER A 264 -19.47 -5.86 8.76
CA SER A 264 -20.01 -7.09 9.39
C SER A 264 -19.33 -8.36 8.90
N LEU A 265 -18.00 -8.31 8.75
CA LEU A 265 -17.11 -9.39 8.32
C LEU A 265 -16.04 -9.67 9.37
N GLY A 266 -15.31 -10.77 9.19
CA GLY A 266 -14.11 -11.12 9.94
C GLY A 266 -12.93 -11.46 9.03
N PRO A 267 -11.76 -11.76 9.61
CA PRO A 267 -10.58 -12.16 8.83
C PRO A 267 -10.82 -13.41 7.96
N ASP A 268 -11.62 -14.36 8.45
CA ASP A 268 -11.90 -15.61 7.73
C ASP A 268 -12.80 -15.43 6.49
N ASP A 269 -13.41 -14.27 6.31
CA ASP A 269 -14.20 -13.92 5.13
C ASP A 269 -13.36 -13.36 3.98
N VAL A 270 -12.08 -13.07 4.20
CA VAL A 270 -11.19 -12.42 3.22
C VAL A 270 -10.48 -13.46 2.37
N ASP A 271 -10.62 -13.35 1.05
CA ASP A 271 -10.05 -14.29 0.08
C ASP A 271 -8.68 -13.89 -0.46
N VAL A 272 -8.37 -12.58 -0.51
CA VAL A 272 -7.11 -12.04 -1.06
C VAL A 272 -6.72 -10.75 -0.38
N VAL A 273 -5.41 -10.55 -0.18
CA VAL A 273 -4.86 -9.40 0.55
C VAL A 273 -3.70 -8.76 -0.20
N GLU A 274 -3.74 -7.44 -0.34
CA GLU A 274 -2.57 -6.61 -0.65
C GLU A 274 -2.24 -5.77 0.59
N LEU A 275 -1.13 -6.04 1.24
CA LEU A 275 -0.68 -5.36 2.46
C LEU A 275 0.66 -4.65 2.26
N HIS A 276 1.04 -3.84 3.24
CA HIS A 276 2.19 -2.96 3.18
C HIS A 276 3.48 -3.66 3.64
N ASP A 277 4.11 -4.39 2.75
CA ASP A 277 5.39 -5.08 2.94
C ASP A 277 6.58 -4.17 2.58
N CYS A 278 6.67 -2.96 3.16
CA CYS A 278 7.85 -2.11 2.91
C CYS A 278 9.17 -2.76 3.39
N PHE A 279 9.07 -3.69 4.33
CA PHE A 279 10.09 -4.65 4.73
C PHE A 279 9.48 -6.04 4.85
N SER A 280 10.26 -7.10 4.69
CA SER A 280 9.76 -8.48 4.81
C SER A 280 9.12 -8.76 6.19
N MET A 281 9.66 -8.20 7.27
CA MET A 281 9.10 -8.31 8.61
C MET A 281 7.71 -7.66 8.73
N THR A 282 7.45 -6.58 8.00
CA THR A 282 6.14 -5.91 8.08
C THR A 282 5.01 -6.76 7.50
N GLU A 283 5.27 -7.64 6.52
CA GLU A 283 4.27 -8.62 6.07
C GLU A 283 3.93 -9.60 7.19
N ILE A 284 4.95 -10.14 7.89
CA ILE A 284 4.77 -11.11 8.97
C ILE A 284 3.92 -10.51 10.10
N ILE A 285 4.24 -9.30 10.53
CA ILE A 285 3.47 -8.61 11.59
C ILE A 285 2.06 -8.25 11.08
N ALA A 286 1.94 -7.77 9.86
CA ALA A 286 0.65 -7.32 9.34
C ALA A 286 -0.38 -8.45 9.22
N ILE A 287 0.02 -9.67 8.84
CA ILE A 287 -0.92 -10.81 8.77
C ILE A 287 -1.44 -11.23 10.15
N GLU A 288 -0.68 -10.96 11.22
CA GLU A 288 -1.13 -11.14 12.59
C GLU A 288 -2.07 -10.01 13.04
N GLU A 289 -1.68 -8.75 12.81
CA GLU A 289 -2.48 -7.58 13.20
C GLU A 289 -3.79 -7.47 12.41
N LEU A 290 -3.86 -8.01 11.20
CA LEU A 290 -5.09 -8.14 10.42
C LEU A 290 -5.97 -9.32 10.88
N GLY A 291 -5.49 -10.16 11.80
CA GLY A 291 -6.23 -11.26 12.42
C GLY A 291 -6.25 -12.57 11.63
N PHE A 292 -5.45 -12.70 10.56
CA PHE A 292 -5.39 -13.95 9.79
C PHE A 292 -4.69 -15.09 10.54
N PHE A 293 -3.74 -14.74 11.39
CA PHE A 293 -2.98 -15.67 12.19
C PHE A 293 -2.81 -15.11 13.62
N GLU A 294 -2.67 -16.01 14.58
CA GLU A 294 -2.40 -15.64 15.96
C GLU A 294 -1.05 -14.91 16.08
N ARG A 295 -0.97 -14.06 17.06
CA ARG A 295 0.25 -13.31 17.38
C ARG A 295 1.44 -14.23 17.62
N GLY A 296 2.58 -13.90 16.98
CA GLY A 296 3.79 -14.71 17.03
C GLY A 296 3.74 -15.98 16.18
N LYS A 297 2.73 -16.12 15.30
CA LYS A 297 2.55 -17.26 14.39
C LYS A 297 2.66 -16.88 12.92
N GLY A 298 2.86 -15.60 12.61
CA GLY A 298 2.98 -15.14 11.23
C GLY A 298 4.16 -15.77 10.48
N PHE A 299 5.29 -15.98 11.15
CA PHE A 299 6.45 -16.65 10.54
C PHE A 299 6.18 -18.13 10.21
N GLU A 300 5.40 -18.84 11.05
CA GLU A 300 4.96 -20.22 10.77
C GLU A 300 4.05 -20.25 9.54
N ALA A 301 3.17 -19.25 9.39
CA ALA A 301 2.30 -19.12 8.22
C ALA A 301 3.11 -18.94 6.92
N ILE A 302 4.21 -18.20 6.96
CA ILE A 302 5.15 -18.08 5.84
C ILE A 302 5.83 -19.42 5.53
N GLU A 303 6.33 -20.11 6.56
CA GLU A 303 7.00 -21.41 6.41
C GLU A 303 6.06 -22.47 5.80
N GLN A 304 4.82 -22.51 6.26
CA GLN A 304 3.78 -23.42 5.78
C GLN A 304 3.16 -22.97 4.44
N LYS A 305 3.59 -21.83 3.87
CA LYS A 305 3.05 -21.23 2.64
C LYS A 305 1.55 -20.92 2.69
N TRP A 306 0.99 -20.69 3.88
CA TRP A 306 -0.43 -20.35 4.03
C TRP A 306 -0.78 -18.98 3.44
N THR A 307 0.21 -18.11 3.24
CA THR A 307 0.07 -16.81 2.58
C THR A 307 0.38 -16.84 1.08
N ALA A 308 0.74 -18.00 0.55
CA ALA A 308 0.99 -18.18 -0.88
C ALA A 308 -0.31 -18.51 -1.63
N HIS A 309 -0.25 -18.47 -2.95
CA HIS A 309 -1.35 -18.88 -3.82
C HIS A 309 -1.79 -20.33 -3.51
N GLY A 310 -3.07 -20.54 -3.29
CA GLY A 310 -3.62 -21.82 -2.84
C GLY A 310 -3.47 -22.10 -1.34
N GLY A 311 -2.88 -21.19 -0.57
CA GLY A 311 -2.83 -21.23 0.89
C GLY A 311 -4.12 -20.71 1.55
N LYS A 312 -4.08 -20.51 2.87
CA LYS A 312 -5.25 -20.06 3.65
C LYS A 312 -5.73 -18.67 3.20
N VAL A 313 -4.80 -17.74 3.03
CA VAL A 313 -5.07 -16.37 2.57
C VAL A 313 -3.91 -15.88 1.69
N PRO A 314 -4.06 -15.82 0.36
CA PRO A 314 -3.04 -15.30 -0.53
C PRO A 314 -2.73 -13.82 -0.27
N VAL A 315 -1.45 -13.51 -0.04
CA VAL A 315 -0.96 -12.18 0.32
C VAL A 315 0.01 -11.67 -0.73
N ASN A 316 -0.17 -10.40 -1.14
CA ASN A 316 0.71 -9.67 -2.05
C ASN A 316 0.96 -10.40 -3.37
N THR A 317 -0.10 -10.95 -3.94
CA THR A 317 -0.05 -11.67 -5.23
C THR A 317 0.38 -10.79 -6.40
N SER A 318 0.42 -9.47 -6.21
CA SER A 318 0.97 -8.50 -7.14
C SER A 318 2.52 -8.45 -7.15
N GLY A 319 3.16 -9.07 -6.16
CA GLY A 319 4.60 -8.96 -5.90
C GLY A 319 4.94 -8.03 -4.73
N GLY A 320 3.91 -7.46 -4.07
CA GLY A 320 4.08 -6.58 -2.91
C GLY A 320 4.93 -5.33 -3.20
N LEU A 321 5.23 -4.57 -2.18
CA LEU A 321 6.12 -3.41 -2.28
C LEU A 321 7.56 -3.86 -2.51
N LEU A 322 7.96 -5.01 -1.95
CA LEU A 322 9.32 -5.56 -2.07
C LEU A 322 9.74 -5.82 -3.51
N SER A 323 8.79 -6.12 -4.40
CA SER A 323 9.12 -6.54 -5.76
C SER A 323 8.38 -5.76 -6.85
N LYS A 324 7.09 -5.43 -6.64
CA LYS A 324 6.33 -4.56 -7.52
C LYS A 324 6.93 -3.14 -7.51
N GLY A 325 7.35 -2.67 -6.35
CA GLY A 325 7.90 -1.34 -6.13
C GLY A 325 7.06 -0.52 -5.15
N HIS A 326 7.66 0.56 -4.63
CA HIS A 326 7.06 1.38 -3.58
C HIS A 326 7.14 2.90 -3.90
N PRO A 327 6.44 3.38 -4.95
CA PRO A 327 6.23 4.82 -5.10
C PRO A 327 5.29 5.26 -3.97
N ILE A 328 5.81 5.99 -2.98
CA ILE A 328 5.22 6.16 -1.66
C ILE A 328 3.75 6.59 -1.73
N GLY A 329 3.46 7.74 -2.35
CA GLY A 329 2.09 8.26 -2.45
C GLY A 329 1.15 7.44 -3.33
N ALA A 330 1.69 6.61 -4.26
CA ALA A 330 0.90 5.73 -5.10
C ALA A 330 0.49 4.43 -4.41
N THR A 331 1.26 3.99 -3.41
CA THR A 331 1.20 2.62 -2.88
C THR A 331 -0.19 2.19 -2.43
N GLY A 332 -0.88 3.01 -1.63
CA GLY A 332 -2.22 2.65 -1.15
C GLY A 332 -3.24 2.49 -2.29
N ILE A 333 -3.18 3.36 -3.30
CA ILE A 333 -4.05 3.25 -4.48
C ILE A 333 -3.65 2.03 -5.33
N ALA A 334 -2.35 1.77 -5.48
CA ALA A 334 -1.87 0.60 -6.23
C ALA A 334 -2.30 -0.72 -5.59
N GLN A 335 -2.29 -0.83 -4.26
CA GLN A 335 -2.82 -1.98 -3.54
C GLN A 335 -4.32 -2.17 -3.84
N ILE A 336 -5.09 -1.07 -3.83
CA ILE A 336 -6.51 -1.09 -4.18
C ILE A 336 -6.72 -1.56 -5.63
N VAL A 337 -5.93 -1.05 -6.59
CA VAL A 337 -6.00 -1.49 -8.00
C VAL A 337 -5.77 -3.00 -8.10
N GLN A 338 -4.75 -3.54 -7.42
CA GLN A 338 -4.47 -4.97 -7.47
C GLN A 338 -5.58 -5.83 -6.82
N VAL A 339 -6.19 -5.37 -5.74
CA VAL A 339 -7.37 -6.04 -5.15
C VAL A 339 -8.57 -5.97 -6.10
N VAL A 340 -8.80 -4.83 -6.74
CA VAL A 340 -9.88 -4.66 -7.74
C VAL A 340 -9.67 -5.61 -8.91
N ASP A 341 -8.44 -5.74 -9.43
CA ASP A 341 -8.11 -6.68 -10.50
C ASP A 341 -8.39 -8.13 -10.10
N GLN A 342 -8.06 -8.51 -8.86
CA GLN A 342 -8.39 -9.85 -8.33
C GLN A 342 -9.90 -10.10 -8.32
N LEU A 343 -10.68 -9.15 -7.84
CA LEU A 343 -12.12 -9.29 -7.74
C LEU A 343 -12.83 -9.23 -9.10
N ARG A 344 -12.22 -8.58 -10.10
CA ARG A 344 -12.69 -8.60 -11.50
C ARG A 344 -12.28 -9.85 -12.27
N GLY A 345 -11.31 -10.61 -11.79
CA GLY A 345 -10.77 -11.78 -12.49
C GLY A 345 -9.76 -11.43 -13.59
N THR A 346 -9.09 -10.29 -13.46
CA THR A 346 -8.12 -9.75 -14.44
C THR A 346 -6.68 -9.68 -13.91
N ALA A 347 -6.46 -10.16 -12.69
CA ALA A 347 -5.13 -10.12 -12.06
C ALA A 347 -4.13 -11.08 -12.73
N CYS A 348 -2.85 -10.68 -12.77
CA CYS A 348 -1.78 -11.47 -13.38
C CYS A 348 -1.45 -12.78 -12.63
N ASN A 349 -1.70 -12.82 -11.32
CA ASN A 349 -1.63 -14.00 -10.45
C ASN A 349 -2.99 -14.17 -9.79
N GLN A 350 -3.97 -14.57 -10.58
CA GLN A 350 -5.37 -14.62 -10.19
C GLN A 350 -5.62 -15.65 -9.08
N VAL A 351 -6.26 -15.21 -8.00
CA VAL A 351 -6.80 -16.07 -6.94
C VAL A 351 -8.19 -16.56 -7.36
N ASP A 352 -8.36 -17.87 -7.42
CA ASP A 352 -9.61 -18.46 -7.85
C ASP A 352 -10.76 -18.16 -6.88
N ASN A 353 -11.93 -17.80 -7.43
CA ASN A 353 -13.15 -17.54 -6.70
C ASN A 353 -13.07 -16.44 -5.61
N ALA A 354 -12.11 -15.55 -5.66
CA ALA A 354 -12.02 -14.42 -4.73
C ALA A 354 -13.29 -13.55 -4.81
N ARG A 355 -13.91 -13.30 -3.67
CA ARG A 355 -15.14 -12.50 -3.50
C ARG A 355 -14.91 -11.28 -2.62
N ILE A 356 -14.10 -11.44 -1.58
CA ILE A 356 -13.74 -10.38 -0.62
C ILE A 356 -12.25 -10.15 -0.69
N GLY A 357 -11.87 -8.91 -0.94
CA GLY A 357 -10.47 -8.49 -0.95
C GLY A 357 -10.17 -7.43 0.10
N LEU A 358 -8.96 -7.43 0.61
CA LEU A 358 -8.48 -6.46 1.59
C LEU A 358 -7.25 -5.74 1.06
N ALA A 359 -7.23 -4.41 1.20
CA ALA A 359 -6.03 -3.59 1.02
C ALA A 359 -5.64 -2.91 2.33
N GLN A 360 -4.40 -3.12 2.80
CA GLN A 360 -3.86 -2.47 4.00
C GLN A 360 -2.68 -1.59 3.63
N ASN A 361 -2.71 -0.33 4.05
CA ASN A 361 -1.66 0.65 3.78
C ASN A 361 -1.13 1.22 5.10
N LEU A 362 0.20 1.23 5.26
CA LEU A 362 0.89 1.71 6.45
C LEU A 362 1.65 3.00 6.14
N GLY A 363 1.65 3.96 7.05
CA GLY A 363 2.40 5.22 6.96
C GLY A 363 3.38 5.39 8.11
N GLY A 364 4.59 5.84 7.78
CA GLY A 364 5.65 6.04 8.76
C GLY A 364 6.06 4.73 9.43
N THR A 365 6.46 4.81 10.67
CA THR A 365 6.86 3.67 11.52
C THR A 365 5.67 2.99 12.22
N GLY A 366 4.46 3.16 11.70
CA GLY A 366 3.21 2.73 12.33
C GLY A 366 2.32 3.90 12.74
N ALA A 367 2.70 5.13 12.32
CA ALA A 367 1.96 6.35 12.65
C ALA A 367 0.54 6.37 12.07
N TYR A 368 0.34 5.76 10.90
CA TYR A 368 -0.96 5.63 10.24
C TYR A 368 -1.15 4.22 9.71
N SER A 369 -2.35 3.66 9.85
CA SER A 369 -2.75 2.47 9.12
C SER A 369 -4.18 2.60 8.61
N ILE A 370 -4.39 2.18 7.38
CA ILE A 370 -5.68 2.20 6.70
C ILE A 370 -5.96 0.79 6.17
N VAL A 371 -7.19 0.32 6.41
CA VAL A 371 -7.68 -0.97 5.89
C VAL A 371 -8.95 -0.73 5.11
N HIS A 372 -8.99 -1.23 3.87
CA HIS A 372 -10.16 -1.21 3.00
C HIS A 372 -10.63 -2.61 2.71
N LEU A 373 -11.94 -2.83 2.73
CA LEU A 373 -12.60 -4.08 2.35
C LEU A 373 -13.41 -3.87 1.08
N PHE A 374 -13.25 -4.80 0.16
CA PHE A 374 -13.88 -4.78 -1.14
C PHE A 374 -14.66 -6.06 -1.40
N LYS A 375 -15.72 -5.95 -2.21
CA LYS A 375 -16.55 -7.08 -2.59
C LYS A 375 -16.69 -7.15 -4.11
N LYS A 376 -16.56 -8.35 -4.64
CA LYS A 376 -16.86 -8.65 -6.04
C LYS A 376 -18.32 -8.34 -6.34
N GLU A 377 -18.60 -7.81 -7.51
CA GLU A 377 -19.95 -7.60 -7.97
C GLU A 377 -20.74 -8.92 -8.07
N GLY A 378 -21.99 -8.89 -7.60
CA GLY A 378 -22.88 -10.04 -7.64
C GLY A 378 -22.54 -11.20 -6.69
N ALA A 379 -21.59 -11.01 -5.77
CA ALA A 379 -21.19 -12.01 -4.77
C ALA A 379 -21.93 -11.88 -3.44
#